data_d594ee9f754e8086150f99948dd7f464
#
_entry.id   d594ee9f754e8086150f99948dd7f464
#
_cell.length_a   1.000
_cell.length_b   1.000
_cell.length_c   1.000
_cell.angle_alpha   90.00
_cell.angle_beta   90.00
_cell.angle_gamma   90.00
#
_symmetry.space_group_name_H-M   'P 1'
#
loop_
_entity.id
_entity.type
_entity.pdbx_description
1 polymer ?
#
loop_
_entity_poly.entity_id
_entity_poly.type
_entity_poly.pdbx_seq_one_letter_code
_entity_poly.pdbx_strand_id
1 'polypeptide(L)'
;MKENNEIRSSAHSKYRCQYHIVFAPKFRRKEIYGKLKKDIGQILRKLCEQKDVQIIEAEACPDHIHMLVSIPPHISIAQFMGYLKGKSTLMIFERHANLKYKYGSRSFWCRGYYVDTVGRNKKVIADYIRNQLEEDYAADQISIKEFTDPFTGDKRK
;
A
#
# COMPACT_ATOMS: atom_id res chain seq x y z
N MET A 1 9.24 -3.93 11.49
CA MET A 1 8.08 -4.51 10.81
C MET A 1 8.39 -5.89 10.28
N LYS A 2 7.49 -6.81 10.50
CA LYS A 2 7.68 -8.19 10.01
C LYS A 2 7.54 -8.23 8.50
N GLU A 3 8.50 -8.85 7.82
CA GLU A 3 8.31 -9.24 6.44
C GLU A 3 7.43 -10.50 6.40
N ASN A 4 6.40 -10.45 5.62
CA ASN A 4 5.59 -11.64 5.35
C ASN A 4 5.93 -12.12 3.94
N ASN A 5 6.52 -13.30 3.88
CA ASN A 5 6.90 -13.92 2.60
C ASN A 5 5.80 -14.79 2.02
N GLU A 6 4.59 -14.73 2.58
CA GLU A 6 3.48 -15.53 2.12
C GLU A 6 3.06 -15.16 0.70
N ILE A 7 3.04 -16.15 -0.16
CA ILE A 7 2.52 -16.03 -1.52
C ILE A 7 1.03 -16.36 -1.48
N ARG A 8 0.21 -15.44 -1.96
CA ARG A 8 -1.24 -15.61 -2.01
C ARG A 8 -1.68 -16.02 -3.41
N SER A 9 -2.87 -16.57 -3.50
CA SER A 9 -3.45 -17.00 -4.77
C SER A 9 -4.80 -16.36 -5.00
N SER A 10 -5.07 -16.02 -6.24
CA SER A 10 -6.36 -15.51 -6.71
C SER A 10 -6.64 -16.15 -8.07
N ALA A 11 -7.73 -16.92 -8.18
CA ALA A 11 -8.10 -17.64 -9.40
C ALA A 11 -6.92 -18.41 -9.99
N HIS A 12 -6.30 -17.91 -11.05
CA HIS A 12 -5.16 -18.55 -11.73
C HIS A 12 -3.82 -17.86 -11.44
N SER A 13 -3.82 -16.85 -10.57
CA SER A 13 -2.63 -16.05 -10.29
C SER A 13 -2.13 -16.26 -8.87
N LYS A 14 -0.82 -16.26 -8.74
CA LYS A 14 -0.14 -16.17 -7.44
C LYS A 14 0.46 -14.78 -7.31
N TYR A 15 0.42 -14.21 -6.12
CA TYR A 15 0.90 -12.85 -5.92
C TYR A 15 1.47 -12.64 -4.54
N ARG A 16 2.35 -11.65 -4.46
CA ARG A 16 2.84 -11.10 -3.21
C ARG A 16 2.95 -9.60 -3.37
N CYS A 17 1.79 -8.95 -3.38
CA CYS A 17 1.67 -7.50 -3.57
C CYS A 17 1.46 -6.85 -2.21
N GLN A 18 2.55 -6.47 -1.57
CA GLN A 18 2.54 -5.90 -0.23
C GLN A 18 2.93 -4.43 -0.26
N TYR A 19 2.24 -3.64 0.56
CA TYR A 19 2.41 -2.19 0.59
C TYR A 19 2.36 -1.68 2.02
N HIS A 20 3.23 -0.71 2.31
CA HIS A 20 3.06 0.17 3.47
C HIS A 20 2.13 1.30 3.06
N ILE A 21 1.09 1.53 3.84
CA ILE A 21 0.13 2.60 3.60
C ILE A 21 0.00 3.41 4.88
N VAL A 22 0.09 4.74 4.75
CA VAL A 22 -0.10 5.68 5.85
C VAL A 22 -1.17 6.67 5.47
N PHE A 23 -2.15 6.87 6.33
CA PHE A 23 -3.18 7.89 6.16
C PHE A 23 -3.60 8.45 7.51
N ALA A 24 -4.15 9.66 7.48
CA ALA A 24 -4.36 10.45 8.68
C ALA A 24 -5.76 11.05 8.75
N PRO A 25 -6.27 11.30 9.97
CA PRO A 25 -7.47 12.11 10.14
C PRO A 25 -7.28 13.51 9.57
N LYS A 26 -8.38 14.14 9.17
CA LYS A 26 -8.40 15.52 8.70
C LYS A 26 -7.67 16.44 9.67
N PHE A 27 -6.78 17.29 9.13
CA PHE A 27 -5.95 18.20 9.91
C PHE A 27 -4.99 17.50 10.86
N ARG A 28 -4.76 16.18 10.68
CA ARG A 28 -3.95 15.34 11.55
C ARG A 28 -4.30 15.48 13.02
N ARG A 29 -5.59 15.57 13.30
CA ARG A 29 -6.08 15.68 14.67
C ARG A 29 -5.72 14.44 15.47
N LYS A 30 -5.22 14.66 16.67
CA LYS A 30 -4.85 13.58 17.59
C LYS A 30 -6.09 13.08 18.32
N GLU A 31 -6.92 12.31 17.63
CA GLU A 31 -8.19 11.81 18.18
C GLU A 31 -8.26 10.30 18.30
N ILE A 32 -7.30 9.59 17.74
CA ILE A 32 -7.34 8.12 17.71
C ILE A 32 -6.84 7.56 19.05
N TYR A 33 -7.75 7.52 20.02
CA TYR A 33 -7.51 7.00 21.36
C TYR A 33 -8.67 6.11 21.82
N GLY A 34 -8.44 5.30 22.82
CA GLY A 34 -9.47 4.57 23.57
C GLY A 34 -10.44 3.81 22.69
N LYS A 35 -11.72 4.07 22.88
CA LYS A 35 -12.79 3.37 22.16
C LYS A 35 -12.77 3.67 20.67
N LEU A 36 -12.48 4.91 20.27
CA LEU A 36 -12.38 5.29 18.85
C LEU A 36 -11.26 4.51 18.17
N LYS A 37 -10.10 4.38 18.79
CA LYS A 37 -8.97 3.58 18.27
C LYS A 37 -9.38 2.13 18.05
N LYS A 38 -10.06 1.54 19.01
CA LYS A 38 -10.56 0.17 18.92
C LYS A 38 -11.58 0.00 17.80
N ASP A 39 -12.52 0.93 17.69
CA ASP A 39 -13.56 0.90 16.65
C ASP A 39 -12.94 1.06 15.26
N ILE A 40 -12.01 1.98 15.09
CA ILE A 40 -11.30 2.17 13.82
C ILE A 40 -10.58 0.88 13.42
N GLY A 41 -9.86 0.26 14.34
CA GLY A 41 -9.17 -1.01 14.07
C GLY A 41 -10.13 -2.09 13.59
N GLN A 42 -11.26 -2.26 14.25
CA GLN A 42 -12.29 -3.24 13.87
C GLN A 42 -12.91 -2.93 12.50
N ILE A 43 -13.21 -1.66 12.25
CA ILE A 43 -13.81 -1.19 10.99
C ILE A 43 -12.85 -1.47 9.83
N LEU A 44 -11.60 -1.05 9.95
CA LEU A 44 -10.60 -1.24 8.90
C LEU A 44 -10.36 -2.72 8.61
N ARG A 45 -10.27 -3.54 9.64
CA ARG A 45 -10.12 -4.99 9.49
C ARG A 45 -11.27 -5.61 8.72
N LYS A 46 -12.50 -5.27 9.07
CA LYS A 46 -13.69 -5.78 8.39
C LYS A 46 -13.73 -5.36 6.93
N LEU A 47 -13.42 -4.11 6.64
CA LEU A 47 -13.42 -3.59 5.26
C LEU A 47 -12.31 -4.23 4.42
N CYS A 48 -11.16 -4.48 4.99
CA CYS A 48 -10.07 -5.19 4.30
C CYS A 48 -10.49 -6.63 3.98
N GLU A 49 -11.09 -7.34 4.92
CA GLU A 49 -11.59 -8.70 4.72
C GLU A 49 -12.61 -8.76 3.56
N GLN A 50 -13.48 -7.77 3.45
CA GLN A 50 -14.47 -7.71 2.38
C GLN A 50 -13.86 -7.56 0.98
N LYS A 51 -12.65 -7.06 0.88
CA LYS A 51 -11.92 -6.89 -0.38
C LYS A 51 -10.80 -7.91 -0.57
N ASP A 52 -10.77 -8.92 0.26
CA ASP A 52 -9.70 -9.93 0.26
C ASP A 52 -8.31 -9.30 0.42
N VAL A 53 -8.23 -8.20 1.13
CA VAL A 53 -6.98 -7.54 1.51
C VAL A 53 -6.57 -8.05 2.89
N GLN A 54 -5.38 -8.62 2.96
CA GLN A 54 -4.82 -9.11 4.23
C GLN A 54 -4.06 -8.00 4.93
N ILE A 55 -4.42 -7.74 6.19
CA ILE A 55 -3.61 -6.89 7.06
C ILE A 55 -2.52 -7.78 7.69
N ILE A 56 -1.28 -7.52 7.31
CA ILE A 56 -0.13 -8.25 7.85
C ILE A 56 0.24 -7.64 9.20
N GLU A 57 0.27 -6.33 9.27
CA GLU A 57 0.57 -5.57 10.46
C GLU A 57 -0.09 -4.20 10.35
N ALA A 58 -0.55 -3.66 11.46
CA ALA A 58 -1.12 -2.32 11.48
C ALA A 58 -0.90 -1.68 12.84
N GLU A 59 -0.75 -0.37 12.83
CA GLU A 59 -0.62 0.44 14.03
C GLU A 59 -1.48 1.68 13.91
N ALA A 60 -2.31 1.91 14.92
CA ALA A 60 -3.10 3.13 15.01
C ALA A 60 -2.42 4.08 15.98
N CYS A 61 -1.83 5.11 15.45
CA CYS A 61 -1.25 6.21 16.23
C CYS A 61 -2.30 7.30 16.44
N PRO A 62 -2.10 8.21 17.42
CA PRO A 62 -3.12 9.22 17.70
C PRO A 62 -3.52 10.08 16.49
N ASP A 63 -2.62 10.32 15.55
CA ASP A 63 -2.82 11.21 14.41
C ASP A 63 -2.64 10.53 13.04
N HIS A 64 -2.47 9.21 13.01
CA HIS A 64 -2.36 8.48 11.74
C HIS A 64 -2.53 6.97 11.92
N ILE A 65 -2.80 6.32 10.81
CA ILE A 65 -2.81 4.87 10.69
C ILE A 65 -1.64 4.44 9.81
N HIS A 66 -0.93 3.42 10.23
CA HIS A 66 0.13 2.80 9.46
C HIS A 66 -0.21 1.32 9.28
N MET A 67 -0.31 0.87 8.04
CA MET A 67 -0.70 -0.50 7.71
C MET A 67 0.31 -1.12 6.75
N LEU A 68 0.62 -2.37 6.98
CA LEU A 68 1.26 -3.25 6.00
C LEU A 68 0.20 -4.22 5.51
N VAL A 69 -0.12 -4.17 4.22
CA VAL A 69 -1.22 -4.93 3.62
C VAL A 69 -0.78 -5.70 2.38
N SER A 70 -1.46 -6.82 2.14
CA SER A 70 -1.36 -7.58 0.89
C SER A 70 -2.64 -7.35 0.10
N ILE A 71 -2.52 -6.77 -1.09
CA ILE A 71 -3.65 -6.38 -1.93
C ILE A 71 -3.70 -7.29 -3.16
N PRO A 72 -4.87 -7.89 -3.50
CA PRO A 72 -5.00 -8.68 -4.71
C PRO A 72 -4.68 -7.86 -5.97
N PRO A 73 -4.05 -8.46 -7.00
CA PRO A 73 -3.59 -7.71 -8.16
C PRO A 73 -4.73 -7.12 -9.02
N HIS A 74 -5.96 -7.60 -8.88
CA HIS A 74 -7.10 -7.06 -9.60
C HIS A 74 -7.69 -5.76 -9.01
N ILE A 75 -7.17 -5.34 -7.85
CA ILE A 75 -7.62 -4.11 -7.18
C ILE A 75 -6.47 -3.10 -7.21
N SER A 76 -6.72 -1.90 -7.73
CA SER A 76 -5.73 -0.83 -7.64
C SER A 76 -5.66 -0.27 -6.21
N ILE A 77 -4.51 0.27 -5.86
CA ILE A 77 -4.33 0.93 -4.55
C ILE A 77 -5.33 2.09 -4.42
N ALA A 78 -5.54 2.87 -5.47
CA ALA A 78 -6.47 3.99 -5.45
C ALA A 78 -7.91 3.55 -5.21
N GLN A 79 -8.36 2.47 -5.86
CA GLN A 79 -9.69 1.90 -5.63
C GLN A 79 -9.84 1.40 -4.20
N PHE A 80 -8.84 0.69 -3.71
CA PHE A 80 -8.84 0.17 -2.34
C PHE A 80 -8.89 1.32 -1.32
N MET A 81 -8.07 2.34 -1.48
CA MET A 81 -8.02 3.47 -0.55
C MET A 81 -9.29 4.32 -0.60
N GLY A 82 -9.86 4.52 -1.78
CA GLY A 82 -11.16 5.19 -1.91
C GLY A 82 -12.26 4.44 -1.18
N TYR A 83 -12.33 3.14 -1.34
CA TYR A 83 -13.26 2.26 -0.63
C TYR A 83 -13.02 2.31 0.89
N LEU A 84 -11.77 2.11 1.32
CA LEU A 84 -11.42 2.02 2.73
C LEU A 84 -11.73 3.33 3.47
N LYS A 85 -11.31 4.47 2.91
CA LYS A 85 -11.54 5.78 3.52
C LYS A 85 -13.00 6.19 3.49
N GLY A 86 -13.70 5.96 2.39
CA GLY A 86 -15.11 6.29 2.25
C GLY A 86 -16.01 5.49 3.18
N LYS A 87 -15.89 4.18 3.15
CA LYS A 87 -16.70 3.29 3.99
C LYS A 87 -16.38 3.43 5.47
N SER A 88 -15.10 3.56 5.81
CA SER A 88 -14.71 3.74 7.22
C SER A 88 -15.22 5.07 7.78
N THR A 89 -15.23 6.14 6.99
CA THR A 89 -15.81 7.42 7.41
C THR A 89 -17.28 7.26 7.83
N LEU A 90 -18.08 6.59 7.01
CA LEU A 90 -19.50 6.36 7.31
C LEU A 90 -19.68 5.57 8.61
N MET A 91 -18.90 4.51 8.77
CA MET A 91 -18.99 3.65 9.96
C MET A 91 -18.49 4.35 11.22
N ILE A 92 -17.43 5.16 11.11
CA ILE A 92 -16.91 5.96 12.22
C ILE A 92 -17.97 6.97 12.68
N PHE A 93 -18.57 7.70 11.75
CA PHE A 93 -19.56 8.70 12.07
C PHE A 93 -20.86 8.10 12.59
N GLU A 94 -21.19 6.88 12.21
CA GLU A 94 -22.33 6.15 12.75
C GLU A 94 -22.11 5.78 14.22
N ARG A 95 -20.92 5.31 14.57
CA ARG A 95 -20.58 4.93 15.95
C ARG A 95 -20.22 6.13 16.84
N HIS A 96 -19.71 7.20 16.26
CA HIS A 96 -19.24 8.40 16.96
C HIS A 96 -19.85 9.64 16.30
N ALA A 97 -21.14 9.85 16.55
CA ALA A 97 -21.92 10.90 15.90
C ALA A 97 -21.38 12.31 16.15
N ASN A 98 -20.76 12.55 17.30
CA ASN A 98 -20.14 13.83 17.62
C ASN A 98 -19.01 14.20 16.67
N LEU A 99 -18.27 13.22 16.15
CA LEU A 99 -17.19 13.47 15.20
C LEU A 99 -17.71 13.95 13.84
N LYS A 100 -18.90 13.52 13.44
CA LYS A 100 -19.53 13.95 12.20
C LYS A 100 -19.65 15.47 12.11
N TYR A 101 -20.06 16.10 13.18
CA TYR A 101 -20.18 17.57 13.24
C TYR A 101 -18.80 18.23 13.24
N LYS A 102 -17.86 17.67 13.99
CA LYS A 102 -16.50 18.20 14.08
C LYS A 102 -15.75 18.17 12.74
N TYR A 103 -15.99 17.14 11.94
CA TYR A 103 -15.31 16.93 10.65
C TYR A 103 -16.12 17.39 9.44
N GLY A 104 -17.23 18.07 9.66
CA GLY A 104 -18.05 18.66 8.57
C GLY A 104 -18.84 17.65 7.77
N SER A 105 -19.15 16.49 8.31
CA SER A 105 -20.00 15.45 7.74
C SER A 105 -19.53 14.81 6.43
N ARG A 106 -18.33 15.12 5.93
CA ARG A 106 -17.87 14.63 4.62
C ARG A 106 -16.83 13.52 4.72
N SER A 107 -15.77 13.75 5.45
CA SER A 107 -14.71 12.76 5.57
C SER A 107 -14.03 12.88 6.92
N PHE A 108 -13.75 11.73 7.52
CA PHE A 108 -12.92 11.65 8.71
C PHE A 108 -11.43 11.82 8.35
N TRP A 109 -11.03 11.39 7.16
CA TRP A 109 -9.64 11.31 6.74
C TRP A 109 -9.20 12.51 5.91
N CYS A 110 -7.91 12.84 5.97
CA CYS A 110 -7.27 13.75 5.03
C CYS A 110 -7.39 13.23 3.60
N ARG A 111 -7.29 14.11 2.63
CA ARG A 111 -7.08 13.70 1.25
C ARG A 111 -5.71 13.05 1.11
N GLY A 112 -5.64 12.07 0.23
CA GLY A 112 -4.40 11.38 -0.07
C GLY A 112 -3.97 10.39 0.98
N TYR A 113 -2.84 9.79 0.73
CA TYR A 113 -2.20 8.79 1.56
C TYR A 113 -0.77 8.64 1.08
N TYR A 114 0.08 8.09 1.95
CA TYR A 114 1.40 7.65 1.54
C TYR A 114 1.34 6.15 1.26
N VAL A 115 1.97 5.71 0.18
CA VAL A 115 2.09 4.29 -0.15
C VAL A 115 3.51 3.99 -0.61
N ASP A 116 4.04 2.88 -0.11
CA ASP A 116 5.32 2.36 -0.51
C ASP A 116 5.22 0.85 -0.73
N THR A 117 5.90 0.36 -1.75
CA THR A 117 5.94 -1.07 -2.02
C THR A 117 6.91 -1.76 -1.08
N VAL A 118 6.49 -2.94 -0.60
CA VAL A 118 7.39 -3.83 0.13
C VAL A 118 7.90 -4.86 -0.86
N GLY A 119 9.19 -4.81 -1.14
CA GLY A 119 9.84 -5.72 -2.06
C GLY A 119 11.04 -6.38 -1.39
N ARG A 120 11.26 -7.62 -1.78
CA ARG A 120 12.43 -8.37 -1.33
C ARG A 120 13.64 -7.89 -2.12
N ASN A 121 14.51 -7.11 -1.49
CA ASN A 121 15.79 -6.72 -2.10
C ASN A 121 15.68 -6.15 -3.51
N LYS A 122 14.92 -5.08 -3.71
CA LYS A 122 14.80 -4.41 -5.01
C LYS A 122 16.17 -4.15 -5.64
N LYS A 123 17.14 -3.74 -4.83
CA LYS A 123 18.49 -3.49 -5.31
C LYS A 123 19.14 -4.75 -5.86
N VAL A 124 19.02 -5.87 -5.16
CA VAL A 124 19.59 -7.16 -5.59
C VAL A 124 18.95 -7.64 -6.88
N ILE A 125 17.64 -7.48 -7.02
CA ILE A 125 16.91 -7.84 -8.24
C ILE A 125 17.35 -6.95 -9.40
N ALA A 126 17.44 -5.65 -9.19
CA ALA A 126 17.90 -4.70 -10.20
C ALA A 126 19.33 -4.99 -10.64
N ASP A 127 20.22 -5.27 -9.69
CA ASP A 127 21.60 -5.62 -9.97
C ASP A 127 21.70 -6.95 -10.74
N TYR A 128 20.91 -7.94 -10.36
CA TYR A 128 20.82 -9.20 -11.08
C TYR A 128 20.41 -9.03 -12.54
N ILE A 129 19.35 -8.27 -12.79
CA ILE A 129 18.87 -8.01 -14.15
C ILE A 129 19.95 -7.27 -14.96
N ARG A 130 20.60 -6.29 -14.35
CA ARG A 130 21.69 -5.54 -14.98
C ARG A 130 22.84 -6.45 -15.37
N ASN A 131 23.26 -7.32 -14.48
CA ASN A 131 24.36 -8.27 -14.74
C ASN A 131 23.99 -9.25 -15.86
N GLN A 132 22.75 -9.74 -15.92
CA GLN A 132 22.29 -10.59 -17.01
C GLN A 132 22.38 -9.87 -18.35
N LEU A 133 21.99 -8.62 -18.43
CA LEU A 133 22.10 -7.81 -19.63
C LEU A 133 23.57 -7.65 -20.08
N GLU A 134 24.47 -7.40 -19.15
CA GLU A 134 25.90 -7.26 -19.44
C GLU A 134 26.52 -8.56 -19.98
N GLU A 135 26.14 -9.69 -19.40
CA GLU A 135 26.57 -11.01 -19.87
C GLU A 135 26.04 -11.29 -21.28
N ASP A 136 24.78 -10.99 -21.53
CA ASP A 136 24.17 -11.17 -22.84
C ASP A 136 24.84 -10.31 -23.92
N TYR A 137 25.15 -9.04 -23.59
CA TYR A 137 25.84 -8.16 -24.52
C TYR A 137 27.25 -8.63 -24.80
N ALA A 138 27.97 -9.12 -23.80
CA ALA A 138 29.30 -9.67 -23.98
C ALA A 138 29.26 -10.92 -24.87
N ALA A 139 28.25 -11.78 -24.68
CA ALA A 139 28.05 -12.99 -25.49
C ALA A 139 27.74 -12.67 -26.96
N ASP A 140 26.92 -11.63 -27.19
CA ASP A 140 26.50 -11.21 -28.52
C ASP A 140 27.48 -10.22 -29.16
N GLN A 141 28.56 -9.86 -28.46
CA GLN A 141 29.55 -8.86 -28.92
C GLN A 141 28.96 -7.48 -29.17
N ILE A 142 27.87 -7.17 -28.52
CA ILE A 142 27.19 -5.86 -28.61
C ILE A 142 27.84 -4.90 -27.63
N SER A 143 28.21 -3.70 -28.09
CA SER A 143 28.74 -2.67 -27.22
C SER A 143 27.65 -2.15 -26.27
N ILE A 144 27.93 -2.18 -24.98
CA ILE A 144 27.02 -1.64 -23.95
C ILE A 144 26.73 -0.14 -24.18
N LYS A 145 27.71 0.59 -24.73
CA LYS A 145 27.58 2.03 -25.01
C LYS A 145 26.52 2.34 -26.07
N GLU A 146 26.23 1.39 -26.94
CA GLU A 146 25.26 1.54 -28.01
C GLU A 146 23.84 1.13 -27.58
N PHE A 147 23.72 0.52 -26.41
CA PHE A 147 22.43 0.04 -25.93
C PHE A 147 21.59 1.19 -25.38
N THR A 148 20.35 1.24 -25.82
CA THR A 148 19.31 2.08 -25.23
C THR A 148 18.21 1.15 -24.72
N ASP A 149 17.85 1.27 -23.44
CA ASP A 149 16.80 0.48 -22.87
C ASP A 149 15.46 0.88 -23.50
N PRO A 150 14.75 -0.05 -24.16
CA PRO A 150 13.49 0.27 -24.82
C PRO A 150 12.37 0.65 -23.85
N PHE A 151 12.46 0.26 -22.58
CA PHE A 151 11.44 0.56 -21.58
C PHE A 151 11.66 1.91 -20.91
N THR A 152 12.88 2.27 -20.59
CA THR A 152 13.20 3.50 -19.89
C THR A 152 13.76 4.59 -20.79
N GLY A 153 14.32 4.22 -21.93
CA GLY A 153 14.99 5.14 -22.84
C GLY A 153 16.41 5.51 -22.41
N ASP A 154 16.88 4.93 -21.31
CA ASP A 154 18.20 5.24 -20.79
C ASP A 154 19.31 4.59 -21.61
N LYS A 155 20.37 5.32 -21.81
CA LYS A 155 21.58 4.79 -22.43
C LYS A 155 22.50 4.22 -21.38
N ARG A 156 22.93 2.99 -21.58
CA ARG A 156 23.94 2.39 -20.72
C ARG A 156 25.32 2.96 -21.04
N LYS A 157 25.98 3.33 -19.97
CA LYS A 157 27.37 3.77 -20.06
C LYS A 157 28.34 2.60 -19.91
#